data_5a29cbb2ab85d3cfc10c787774777b69
#
_entry.id   5a29cbb2ab85d3cfc10c787774777b69
#
_cell.length_a   1.000
_cell.length_b   1.000
_cell.length_c   1.000
_cell.angle_alpha   90.00
_cell.angle_beta   90.00
_cell.angle_gamma   90.00
#
_symmetry.space_group_name_H-M   'P 1'
#
loop_
_entity.id
_entity.type
_entity.pdbx_description
1 polymer ?
#
loop_
_entity_poly.entity_id
_entity_poly.type
_entity_poly.pdbx_seq_one_letter_code
_entity_poly.pdbx_strand_id
1 'polypeptide(L)'
;SALYSREGSRIACNVAVEHCKEQLADSENFDDDINLYHLDQKSEAAGKAISADIYKIVGNAALKAHKAIAAEAQQKSRKTKEYSTTLLLAICKKYDFGWFVASFWVGDGAICLYNQNNETAMMLGMPDEGEYAGQTRFLTMPEIFSDSTKFYQRMNCRIVPDFTALFLMTDGVSDPKFETDAKLKSYGKWNELWADLKENGVE
;
A
#
# COMPACT_ATOMS: atom_id res chain seq x y z
N SER A 1 16.25 7.62 13.47
CA SER A 1 16.12 7.12 12.09
C SER A 1 17.34 6.30 11.70
N ALA A 2 17.19 5.35 10.77
CA ALA A 2 18.29 4.54 10.26
C ALA A 2 19.26 5.40 9.43
N LEU A 3 20.56 5.09 9.48
CA LEU A 3 21.66 5.89 8.87
C LEU A 3 21.47 6.12 7.35
N TYR A 4 20.89 5.13 6.65
CA TYR A 4 20.68 5.12 5.20
C TYR A 4 19.20 4.96 4.85
N SER A 5 18.28 5.41 5.71
CA SER A 5 16.81 5.26 5.49
C SER A 5 16.36 5.91 4.19
N ARG A 6 16.90 7.08 3.83
CA ARG A 6 16.60 7.76 2.55
C ARG A 6 17.01 6.92 1.34
N GLU A 7 18.15 6.23 1.41
CA GLU A 7 18.60 5.34 0.34
C GLU A 7 17.73 4.09 0.28
N GLY A 8 17.40 3.51 1.44
CA GLY A 8 16.46 2.39 1.56
C GLY A 8 15.11 2.71 0.96
N SER A 9 14.53 3.87 1.27
CA SER A 9 13.26 4.34 0.71
C SER A 9 13.34 4.50 -0.82
N ARG A 10 14.40 5.12 -1.33
CA ARG A 10 14.60 5.29 -2.78
C ARG A 10 14.69 3.96 -3.52
N ILE A 11 15.44 2.99 -2.98
CA ILE A 11 15.56 1.65 -3.55
C ILE A 11 14.19 0.96 -3.54
N ALA A 12 13.50 0.99 -2.39
CA ALA A 12 12.19 0.37 -2.23
C ALA A 12 11.18 0.89 -3.26
N CYS A 13 11.04 2.21 -3.36
CA CYS A 13 10.10 2.84 -4.30
C CYS A 13 10.43 2.51 -5.76
N ASN A 14 11.70 2.64 -6.18
CA ASN A 14 12.09 2.38 -7.56
C ASN A 14 11.81 0.93 -7.96
N VAL A 15 12.25 -0.03 -7.14
CA VAL A 15 12.09 -1.46 -7.42
C VAL A 15 10.61 -1.87 -7.41
N ALA A 16 9.83 -1.37 -6.45
CA ALA A 16 8.41 -1.69 -6.37
C ALA A 16 7.63 -1.14 -7.56
N VAL A 17 7.87 0.12 -7.94
CA VAL A 17 7.20 0.76 -9.09
C VAL A 17 7.55 0.06 -10.40
N GLU A 18 8.81 -0.24 -10.66
CA GLU A 18 9.22 -0.94 -11.89
C GLU A 18 8.58 -2.33 -11.97
N HIS A 19 8.58 -3.09 -10.86
CA HIS A 19 7.91 -4.39 -10.85
C HIS A 19 6.42 -4.28 -11.15
N CYS A 20 5.71 -3.33 -10.53
CA CYS A 20 4.28 -3.13 -10.81
C CYS A 20 4.03 -2.75 -12.27
N LYS A 21 4.85 -1.88 -12.87
CA LYS A 21 4.73 -1.52 -14.28
C LYS A 21 4.92 -2.73 -15.20
N GLU A 22 5.95 -3.55 -14.96
CA GLU A 22 6.21 -4.78 -15.71
C GLU A 22 5.01 -5.74 -15.66
N GLN A 23 4.46 -5.96 -14.46
CA GLN A 23 3.33 -6.87 -14.27
C GLN A 23 2.03 -6.34 -14.88
N LEU A 24 1.79 -5.03 -14.85
CA LEU A 24 0.60 -4.41 -15.43
C LEU A 24 0.68 -4.24 -16.95
N ALA A 25 1.87 -4.27 -17.54
CA ALA A 25 2.05 -4.21 -18.99
C ALA A 25 1.61 -5.53 -19.70
N ASP A 26 1.74 -6.67 -19.01
CA ASP A 26 1.28 -8.00 -19.44
C ASP A 26 -0.03 -8.33 -18.71
N SER A 27 -1.13 -7.67 -19.11
CA SER A 27 -2.32 -7.58 -18.29
C SER A 27 -3.54 -8.37 -18.79
N GLU A 28 -3.45 -9.14 -19.88
CA GLU A 28 -4.63 -9.85 -20.44
C GLU A 28 -5.31 -10.75 -19.39
N ASN A 29 -4.58 -11.67 -18.77
CA ASN A 29 -5.13 -12.56 -17.74
C ASN A 29 -5.61 -11.79 -16.50
N PHE A 30 -4.87 -10.75 -16.09
CA PHE A 30 -5.24 -9.90 -14.97
C PHE A 30 -6.56 -9.16 -15.21
N ASP A 31 -6.79 -8.66 -16.43
CA ASP A 31 -8.03 -7.98 -16.79
C ASP A 31 -9.21 -8.95 -16.78
N ASP A 32 -9.03 -10.18 -17.26
CA ASP A 32 -10.06 -11.22 -17.22
C ASP A 32 -10.42 -11.61 -15.78
N ASP A 33 -9.45 -11.75 -14.90
CA ASP A 33 -9.67 -12.07 -13.48
C ASP A 33 -10.38 -10.92 -12.74
N ILE A 34 -10.06 -9.66 -13.06
CA ILE A 34 -10.77 -8.51 -12.51
C ILE A 34 -12.22 -8.44 -13.02
N ASN A 35 -12.46 -8.68 -14.30
CA ASN A 35 -13.79 -8.73 -14.87
C ASN A 35 -14.64 -9.83 -14.21
N LEU A 36 -14.07 -11.03 -14.04
CA LEU A 36 -14.73 -12.14 -13.35
C LEU A 36 -15.05 -11.79 -11.89
N TYR A 37 -14.11 -11.20 -11.17
CA TYR A 37 -14.30 -10.78 -9.79
C TYR A 37 -15.35 -9.64 -9.67
N HIS A 38 -15.39 -8.72 -10.64
CA HIS A 38 -16.42 -7.69 -10.68
C HIS A 38 -17.84 -8.28 -10.82
N LEU A 39 -17.99 -9.29 -11.67
CA LEU A 39 -19.28 -9.95 -11.92
C LEU A 39 -19.74 -10.80 -10.73
N ASP A 40 -18.83 -11.47 -10.04
CA ASP A 40 -19.15 -12.35 -8.91
C ASP A 40 -18.07 -12.30 -7.80
N GLN A 41 -18.17 -11.30 -6.93
CA GLN A 41 -17.26 -11.13 -5.78
C GLN A 41 -17.43 -12.21 -4.71
N LYS A 42 -18.49 -13.02 -4.76
CA LYS A 42 -18.71 -14.14 -3.84
C LYS A 42 -18.13 -15.45 -4.36
N SER A 43 -17.73 -15.50 -5.62
CA SER A 43 -17.08 -16.66 -6.20
C SER A 43 -15.75 -16.93 -5.53
N GLU A 44 -15.57 -18.12 -4.97
CA GLU A 44 -14.30 -18.56 -4.38
C GLU A 44 -13.18 -18.60 -5.43
N ALA A 45 -13.51 -19.00 -6.67
CA ALA A 45 -12.55 -19.06 -7.76
C ALA A 45 -12.07 -17.65 -8.15
N ALA A 46 -12.99 -16.70 -8.35
CA ALA A 46 -12.66 -15.30 -8.65
C ALA A 46 -11.85 -14.65 -7.50
N GLY A 47 -12.23 -14.91 -6.25
CA GLY A 47 -11.49 -14.44 -5.08
C GLY A 47 -10.06 -15.00 -4.99
N LYS A 48 -9.85 -16.26 -5.33
CA LYS A 48 -8.52 -16.87 -5.38
C LYS A 48 -7.67 -16.29 -6.52
N ALA A 49 -8.24 -16.14 -7.71
CA ALA A 49 -7.56 -15.56 -8.88
C ALA A 49 -7.06 -14.15 -8.56
N ILE A 50 -7.96 -13.27 -8.13
CA ILE A 50 -7.59 -11.89 -7.82
C ILE A 50 -6.57 -11.78 -6.66
N SER A 51 -6.67 -12.67 -5.66
CA SER A 51 -5.69 -12.71 -4.56
C SER A 51 -4.30 -13.12 -5.05
N ALA A 52 -4.22 -14.07 -5.99
CA ALA A 52 -2.95 -14.47 -6.61
C ALA A 52 -2.34 -13.32 -7.43
N ASP A 53 -3.16 -12.59 -8.18
CA ASP A 53 -2.70 -11.43 -8.96
C ASP A 53 -2.20 -10.30 -8.06
N ILE A 54 -2.92 -9.98 -6.98
CA ILE A 54 -2.47 -8.98 -6.02
C ILE A 54 -1.13 -9.39 -5.41
N TYR A 55 -0.97 -10.67 -5.04
CA TYR A 55 0.31 -11.17 -4.56
C TYR A 55 1.41 -11.02 -5.61
N LYS A 56 1.13 -11.41 -6.86
CA LYS A 56 2.08 -11.31 -7.99
C LYS A 56 2.51 -9.86 -8.24
N ILE A 57 1.59 -8.91 -8.14
CA ILE A 57 1.85 -7.50 -8.45
C ILE A 57 2.42 -6.79 -7.22
N VAL A 58 1.60 -6.51 -6.21
CA VAL A 58 2.04 -5.66 -5.09
C VAL A 58 2.83 -6.43 -4.02
N GLY A 59 2.51 -7.69 -3.76
CA GLY A 59 3.25 -8.52 -2.80
C GLY A 59 4.67 -8.79 -3.26
N ASN A 60 4.86 -9.24 -4.50
CA ASN A 60 6.20 -9.46 -5.06
C ASN A 60 6.97 -8.15 -5.26
N ALA A 61 6.30 -7.02 -5.50
CA ALA A 61 6.95 -5.71 -5.51
C ALA A 61 7.64 -5.42 -4.18
N ALA A 62 6.93 -5.62 -3.06
CA ALA A 62 7.50 -5.47 -1.72
C ALA A 62 8.63 -6.46 -1.44
N LEU A 63 8.48 -7.72 -1.81
CA LEU A 63 9.52 -8.74 -1.64
C LEU A 63 10.79 -8.44 -2.45
N LYS A 64 10.64 -7.99 -3.70
CA LYS A 64 11.77 -7.57 -4.54
C LYS A 64 12.47 -6.33 -3.96
N ALA A 65 11.71 -5.36 -3.46
CA ALA A 65 12.25 -4.19 -2.80
C ALA A 65 13.06 -4.55 -1.55
N HIS A 66 12.54 -5.44 -0.69
CA HIS A 66 13.27 -5.98 0.47
C HIS A 66 14.60 -6.62 0.05
N LYS A 67 14.58 -7.50 -0.96
CA LYS A 67 15.79 -8.19 -1.46
C LYS A 67 16.80 -7.20 -2.05
N ALA A 68 16.35 -6.18 -2.77
CA ALA A 68 17.22 -5.16 -3.35
C ALA A 68 17.93 -4.33 -2.27
N ILE A 69 17.23 -3.96 -1.19
CA ILE A 69 17.83 -3.29 -0.04
C ILE A 69 18.88 -4.19 0.62
N ALA A 70 18.58 -5.48 0.82
CA ALA A 70 19.51 -6.42 1.41
C ALA A 70 20.78 -6.59 0.55
N ALA A 71 20.63 -6.68 -0.78
CA ALA A 71 21.75 -6.75 -1.72
C ALA A 71 22.63 -5.49 -1.68
N GLU A 72 22.03 -4.29 -1.67
CA GLU A 72 22.76 -3.03 -1.53
C GLU A 72 23.55 -2.96 -0.21
N ALA A 73 22.93 -3.34 0.90
CA ALA A 73 23.57 -3.38 2.19
C ALA A 73 24.78 -4.33 2.18
N GLN A 74 24.62 -5.53 1.59
CA GLN A 74 25.69 -6.50 1.45
C GLN A 74 26.83 -5.96 0.59
N GLN A 75 26.54 -5.38 -0.57
CA GLN A 75 27.52 -4.80 -1.48
C GLN A 75 28.35 -3.69 -0.81
N LYS A 76 27.72 -2.90 0.07
CA LYS A 76 28.37 -1.82 0.83
C LYS A 76 29.00 -2.30 2.14
N SER A 77 28.98 -3.61 2.45
CA SER A 77 29.44 -4.17 3.73
C SER A 77 28.76 -3.52 4.96
N ARG A 78 27.43 -3.26 4.84
CA ARG A 78 26.57 -2.62 5.86
C ARG A 78 25.51 -3.58 6.35
N LYS A 79 24.86 -3.25 7.47
CA LYS A 79 23.74 -4.02 8.00
C LYS A 79 22.43 -3.57 7.31
N THR A 80 21.59 -4.51 6.88
CA THR A 80 20.30 -4.22 6.24
C THR A 80 19.43 -3.28 7.08
N LYS A 81 19.47 -3.39 8.42
CA LYS A 81 18.73 -2.51 9.33
C LYS A 81 19.11 -1.02 9.26
N GLU A 82 20.28 -0.70 8.71
CA GLU A 82 20.71 0.69 8.53
C GLU A 82 20.00 1.37 7.35
N TYR A 83 19.31 0.58 6.52
CA TYR A 83 18.45 1.02 5.39
C TYR A 83 16.96 0.95 5.74
N SER A 84 16.60 0.79 7.03
CA SER A 84 15.20 0.61 7.44
C SER A 84 14.30 1.70 6.86
N THR A 85 13.23 1.26 6.23
CA THR A 85 12.21 2.11 5.62
C THR A 85 10.84 1.44 5.69
N THR A 86 9.79 2.23 5.71
CA THR A 86 8.41 1.82 5.49
C THR A 86 8.13 1.72 3.99
N LEU A 87 7.02 1.11 3.59
CA LEU A 87 6.54 1.09 2.21
C LEU A 87 5.01 1.15 2.18
N LEU A 88 4.49 2.18 1.53
CA LEU A 88 3.10 2.27 1.11
C LEU A 88 3.06 2.19 -0.41
N LEU A 89 2.34 1.22 -0.95
CA LEU A 89 2.24 0.96 -2.38
C LEU A 89 0.77 0.82 -2.75
N ALA A 90 0.36 1.48 -3.82
CA ALA A 90 -0.95 1.29 -4.41
C ALA A 90 -0.88 1.28 -5.93
N ILE A 91 -1.74 0.47 -6.54
CA ILE A 91 -2.01 0.47 -7.98
C ILE A 91 -3.47 0.82 -8.21
N CYS A 92 -3.74 1.56 -9.27
CA CYS A 92 -5.07 1.87 -9.75
C CYS A 92 -5.16 1.57 -11.24
N LYS A 93 -6.21 0.84 -11.65
CA LYS A 93 -6.52 0.61 -13.07
C LYS A 93 -7.99 0.92 -13.33
N LYS A 94 -8.25 1.71 -14.38
CA LYS A 94 -9.60 2.10 -14.78
C LYS A 94 -10.17 1.09 -15.76
N TYR A 95 -11.44 0.73 -15.55
CA TYR A 95 -12.28 -0.11 -16.40
C TYR A 95 -13.58 0.62 -16.72
N ASP A 96 -14.39 0.10 -17.63
CA ASP A 96 -15.69 0.68 -18.00
C ASP A 96 -16.68 0.71 -16.82
N PHE A 97 -16.58 -0.26 -15.91
CA PHE A 97 -17.42 -0.37 -14.72
C PHE A 97 -16.88 0.41 -13.50
N GLY A 98 -15.72 1.06 -13.59
CA GLY A 98 -15.12 1.80 -12.48
C GLY A 98 -13.62 1.56 -12.34
N TRP A 99 -13.13 1.46 -11.09
CA TRP A 99 -11.72 1.35 -10.77
C TRP A 99 -11.43 0.10 -9.96
N PHE A 100 -10.40 -0.63 -10.37
CA PHE A 100 -9.72 -1.58 -9.50
C PHE A 100 -8.58 -0.87 -8.79
N VAL A 101 -8.52 -1.01 -7.46
CA VAL A 101 -7.44 -0.47 -6.62
C VAL A 101 -6.90 -1.59 -5.75
N ALA A 102 -5.59 -1.77 -5.74
CA ALA A 102 -4.93 -2.69 -4.82
C ALA A 102 -3.77 -2.02 -4.11
N SER A 103 -3.44 -2.49 -2.91
CA SER A 103 -2.43 -1.92 -2.05
C SER A 103 -1.59 -2.97 -1.33
N PHE A 104 -0.40 -2.56 -0.94
CA PHE A 104 0.46 -3.21 0.05
C PHE A 104 1.01 -2.16 1.01
N TRP A 105 1.12 -2.50 2.29
CA TRP A 105 1.70 -1.59 3.26
C TRP A 105 2.55 -2.30 4.30
N VAL A 106 3.59 -1.60 4.77
CA VAL A 106 4.38 -1.89 5.97
C VAL A 106 4.86 -0.58 6.56
N GLY A 107 4.65 -0.41 7.87
CA GLY A 107 4.98 0.78 8.61
C GLY A 107 3.77 1.48 9.22
N ASP A 108 3.99 2.66 9.74
CA ASP A 108 3.08 3.49 10.51
C ASP A 108 2.26 4.50 9.69
N GLY A 109 2.38 4.42 8.36
CA GLY A 109 1.58 5.22 7.44
C GLY A 109 0.19 4.63 7.17
N ALA A 110 -0.61 5.35 6.38
CA ALA A 110 -1.98 4.97 6.02
C ALA A 110 -2.24 5.08 4.52
N ILE A 111 -3.11 4.20 3.99
CA ILE A 111 -3.62 4.27 2.61
C ILE A 111 -5.14 4.35 2.69
N CYS A 112 -5.73 5.38 2.07
CA CYS A 112 -7.17 5.60 2.06
C CYS A 112 -7.69 5.94 0.68
N LEU A 113 -8.77 5.30 0.29
CA LEU A 113 -9.58 5.66 -0.86
C LEU A 113 -10.73 6.54 -0.38
N TYR A 114 -10.69 7.82 -0.75
CA TYR A 114 -11.64 8.83 -0.33
C TYR A 114 -12.61 9.17 -1.46
N ASN A 115 -13.90 9.22 -1.13
CA ASN A 115 -14.95 9.66 -2.06
C ASN A 115 -15.81 10.74 -1.40
N GLN A 116 -15.71 11.98 -1.92
CA GLN A 116 -16.46 13.11 -1.42
C GLN A 116 -17.96 12.99 -1.75
N ASN A 117 -18.30 12.46 -2.92
CA ASN A 117 -19.68 12.39 -3.39
C ASN A 117 -20.51 11.38 -2.60
N ASN A 118 -19.88 10.24 -2.24
CA ASN A 118 -20.53 9.17 -1.49
C ASN A 118 -20.28 9.24 0.02
N GLU A 119 -19.58 10.28 0.48
CA GLU A 119 -19.22 10.48 1.88
C GLU A 119 -18.53 9.27 2.52
N THR A 120 -17.57 8.66 1.79
CA THR A 120 -16.85 7.48 2.24
C THR A 120 -15.35 7.68 2.33
N ALA A 121 -14.73 7.05 3.34
CA ALA A 121 -13.29 6.89 3.49
C ALA A 121 -13.01 5.42 3.75
N MET A 122 -12.40 4.75 2.78
CA MET A 122 -12.15 3.32 2.80
C MET A 122 -10.66 3.07 2.99
N MET A 123 -10.29 2.50 4.14
CA MET A 123 -8.90 2.18 4.43
C MET A 123 -8.44 0.99 3.61
N LEU A 124 -7.34 1.17 2.88
CA LEU A 124 -6.63 0.14 2.14
C LEU A 124 -5.29 -0.24 2.80
N GLY A 125 -4.85 0.51 3.80
CA GLY A 125 -3.71 0.24 4.67
C GLY A 125 -3.86 1.04 5.96
N MET A 126 -3.62 0.39 7.09
CA MET A 126 -3.67 0.99 8.44
C MET A 126 -2.26 1.02 9.03
N PRO A 127 -1.96 1.97 9.93
CA PRO A 127 -0.71 1.93 10.67
C PRO A 127 -0.44 0.55 11.27
N ASP A 128 0.80 0.10 11.15
CA ASP A 128 1.23 -1.23 11.53
C ASP A 128 1.70 -1.22 12.99
N GLU A 129 0.85 -1.64 13.89
CA GLU A 129 1.20 -1.79 15.29
C GLU A 129 2.19 -2.96 15.46
N GLY A 130 3.39 -2.67 16.00
CA GLY A 130 4.35 -3.68 16.43
C GLY A 130 3.83 -4.46 17.65
N GLU A 131 4.62 -5.43 18.13
CA GLU A 131 4.30 -6.19 19.35
C GLU A 131 4.21 -5.30 20.60
N TYR A 132 4.85 -4.14 20.55
CA TYR A 132 4.81 -3.11 21.60
C TYR A 132 4.29 -1.81 21.02
N ALA A 133 3.48 -1.08 21.78
CA ALA A 133 2.94 0.23 21.40
C ALA A 133 4.08 1.18 20.98
N GLY A 134 3.95 1.77 19.78
CA GLY A 134 4.95 2.69 19.21
C GLY A 134 6.13 2.03 18.49
N GLN A 135 6.09 0.71 18.24
CA GLN A 135 7.11 0.04 17.45
C GLN A 135 6.72 -0.03 15.98
N THR A 136 7.34 0.79 15.14
CA THR A 136 7.16 0.75 13.68
C THR A 136 7.80 -0.52 13.08
N ARG A 137 7.09 -1.19 12.20
CA ARG A 137 7.64 -2.26 11.36
C ARG A 137 8.24 -1.69 10.09
N PHE A 138 9.33 -2.31 9.64
CA PHE A 138 10.06 -1.86 8.46
C PHE A 138 10.13 -2.94 7.39
N LEU A 139 10.18 -2.52 6.13
CA LEU A 139 10.33 -3.40 4.97
C LEU A 139 11.59 -4.26 5.03
N THR A 140 12.62 -3.82 5.76
CA THR A 140 13.87 -4.55 5.96
C THR A 140 13.79 -5.70 6.95
N MET A 141 12.70 -5.84 7.69
CA MET A 141 12.48 -6.91 8.67
C MET A 141 12.07 -8.21 7.98
N PRO A 142 12.86 -9.31 8.12
CA PRO A 142 12.53 -10.60 7.49
C PRO A 142 11.19 -11.18 7.94
N GLU A 143 10.75 -10.84 9.15
CA GLU A 143 9.50 -11.30 9.77
C GLU A 143 8.27 -10.89 8.95
N ILE A 144 8.34 -9.81 8.18
CA ILE A 144 7.27 -9.37 7.27
C ILE A 144 6.94 -10.45 6.23
N PHE A 145 7.95 -11.22 5.81
CA PHE A 145 7.87 -12.17 4.70
C PHE A 145 7.87 -13.64 5.15
N SER A 146 8.10 -13.93 6.43
CA SER A 146 8.24 -15.30 6.95
C SER A 146 6.91 -16.00 7.22
N ASP A 147 5.83 -15.25 7.49
CA ASP A 147 4.49 -15.74 7.74
C ASP A 147 3.57 -15.31 6.59
N SER A 148 3.16 -16.28 5.77
CA SER A 148 2.32 -16.01 4.60
C SER A 148 0.97 -15.38 4.98
N THR A 149 0.35 -15.80 6.08
CA THR A 149 -0.94 -15.25 6.52
C THR A 149 -0.80 -13.77 6.88
N LYS A 150 0.21 -13.43 7.68
CA LYS A 150 0.50 -12.04 8.06
C LYS A 150 0.90 -11.20 6.85
N PHE A 151 1.62 -11.79 5.88
CA PHE A 151 1.99 -11.11 4.66
C PHE A 151 0.76 -10.78 3.79
N TYR A 152 -0.17 -11.73 3.61
CA TYR A 152 -1.41 -11.49 2.88
C TYR A 152 -2.30 -10.43 3.55
N GLN A 153 -2.30 -10.32 4.87
CA GLN A 153 -3.03 -9.29 5.61
C GLN A 153 -2.54 -7.85 5.32
N ARG A 154 -1.36 -7.70 4.70
CA ARG A 154 -0.78 -6.42 4.26
C ARG A 154 -1.18 -6.03 2.85
N MET A 155 -2.07 -6.78 2.24
CA MET A 155 -2.58 -6.52 0.90
C MET A 155 -4.08 -6.32 0.96
N ASN A 156 -4.59 -5.37 0.19
CA ASN A 156 -6.01 -5.12 0.08
C ASN A 156 -6.37 -4.80 -1.36
N CYS A 157 -7.61 -5.04 -1.75
CA CYS A 157 -8.12 -4.56 -3.03
C CYS A 157 -9.59 -4.17 -2.94
N ARG A 158 -10.00 -3.31 -3.85
CA ARG A 158 -11.39 -2.88 -4.02
C ARG A 158 -11.69 -2.65 -5.50
N ILE A 159 -12.93 -2.92 -5.87
CA ILE A 159 -13.55 -2.40 -7.08
C ILE A 159 -14.55 -1.35 -6.63
N VAL A 160 -14.41 -0.14 -7.15
CA VAL A 160 -15.30 0.99 -6.84
C VAL A 160 -15.72 1.68 -8.13
N PRO A 161 -16.97 2.20 -8.24
CA PRO A 161 -17.41 2.90 -9.43
C PRO A 161 -16.62 4.19 -9.68
N ASP A 162 -16.29 4.93 -8.60
CA ASP A 162 -15.48 6.14 -8.61
C ASP A 162 -14.83 6.40 -7.25
N PHE A 163 -13.92 7.35 -7.20
CA PHE A 163 -13.36 7.93 -5.99
C PHE A 163 -12.84 9.35 -6.28
N THR A 164 -12.74 10.17 -5.23
CA THR A 164 -12.23 11.55 -5.35
C THR A 164 -10.71 11.59 -5.26
N ALA A 165 -10.11 10.84 -4.31
CA ALA A 165 -8.67 10.81 -4.11
C ALA A 165 -8.21 9.47 -3.52
N LEU A 166 -6.98 9.08 -3.85
CA LEU A 166 -6.25 8.01 -3.20
C LEU A 166 -5.10 8.65 -2.40
N PHE A 167 -5.17 8.52 -1.08
CA PHE A 167 -4.16 9.03 -0.17
C PHE A 167 -3.18 7.94 0.23
N LEU A 168 -1.89 8.25 0.14
CA LEU A 168 -0.79 7.51 0.76
C LEU A 168 -0.06 8.50 1.66
N MET A 169 -0.12 8.28 2.96
CA MET A 169 0.41 9.22 3.96
C MET A 169 1.37 8.52 4.89
N THR A 170 2.47 9.19 5.20
CA THR A 170 3.36 8.78 6.31
C THR A 170 2.83 9.32 7.64
N ASP A 171 3.39 8.82 8.75
CA ASP A 171 3.13 9.27 10.13
C ASP A 171 3.22 10.80 10.30
N GLY A 172 4.15 11.44 9.61
CA GLY A 172 4.30 12.90 9.63
C GLY A 172 3.05 13.69 9.20
N VAL A 173 2.13 13.05 8.45
CA VAL A 173 0.82 13.63 8.08
C VAL A 173 -0.31 13.00 8.88
N SER A 174 -0.31 11.65 9.03
CA SER A 174 -1.41 10.96 9.69
C SER A 174 -1.52 11.31 11.17
N ASP A 175 -0.42 11.35 11.91
CA ASP A 175 -0.44 11.62 13.36
C ASP A 175 -1.01 12.99 13.73
N PRO A 176 -0.53 14.12 13.16
CA PRO A 176 -1.06 15.42 13.50
C PRO A 176 -2.49 15.66 13.00
N LYS A 177 -2.92 14.98 11.92
CA LYS A 177 -4.26 15.21 11.33
C LYS A 177 -5.33 14.29 11.91
N PHE A 178 -5.00 13.06 12.28
CA PHE A 178 -5.98 12.05 12.70
C PHE A 178 -5.91 11.73 14.20
N GLU A 179 -4.81 12.04 14.89
CA GLU A 179 -4.60 11.87 16.35
C GLU A 179 -4.71 10.41 16.86
N THR A 180 -5.55 9.57 16.26
CA THR A 180 -5.74 8.16 16.60
C THR A 180 -6.13 7.33 15.39
N ASP A 181 -5.80 6.03 15.38
CA ASP A 181 -6.18 5.09 14.33
C ASP A 181 -7.69 4.98 14.12
N ALA A 182 -8.47 5.17 15.20
CA ALA A 182 -9.93 5.20 15.10
C ALA A 182 -10.43 6.36 14.22
N LYS A 183 -9.75 7.50 14.25
CA LYS A 183 -10.10 8.67 13.43
C LYS A 183 -9.73 8.49 11.95
N LEU A 184 -8.78 7.61 11.61
CA LEU A 184 -8.51 7.23 10.22
C LEU A 184 -9.72 6.55 9.54
N LYS A 185 -10.63 5.96 10.30
CA LYS A 185 -11.88 5.37 9.78
C LYS A 185 -13.03 6.37 9.67
N SER A 186 -12.82 7.62 10.10
CA SER A 186 -13.86 8.66 10.09
C SER A 186 -13.82 9.47 8.81
N TYR A 187 -14.86 9.39 7.98
CA TYR A 187 -15.02 10.21 6.78
C TYR A 187 -14.78 11.71 7.06
N GLY A 188 -15.35 12.25 8.14
CA GLY A 188 -15.26 13.68 8.49
C GLY A 188 -13.81 14.17 8.55
N LYS A 189 -12.89 13.37 9.09
CA LYS A 189 -11.47 13.73 9.17
C LYS A 189 -10.79 13.77 7.80
N TRP A 190 -11.12 12.85 6.91
CA TRP A 190 -10.62 12.87 5.54
C TRP A 190 -11.19 14.05 4.75
N ASN A 191 -12.46 14.39 5.00
CA ASN A 191 -13.09 15.56 4.38
C ASN A 191 -12.45 16.87 4.85
N GLU A 192 -12.10 17.01 6.14
CA GLU A 192 -11.30 18.11 6.66
C GLU A 192 -9.94 18.22 5.94
N LEU A 193 -9.20 17.10 5.85
CA LEU A 193 -7.91 17.06 5.15
C LEU A 193 -8.07 17.44 3.67
N TRP A 194 -9.08 16.91 3.00
CA TRP A 194 -9.36 17.23 1.59
C TRP A 194 -9.67 18.71 1.39
N ALA A 195 -10.45 19.31 2.28
CA ALA A 195 -10.76 20.74 2.25
C ALA A 195 -9.48 21.59 2.43
N ASP A 196 -8.64 21.24 3.41
CA ASP A 196 -7.35 21.88 3.63
C ASP A 196 -6.46 21.86 2.38
N LEU A 197 -6.36 20.69 1.71
CA LEU A 197 -5.55 20.53 0.51
C LEU A 197 -6.10 21.33 -0.68
N LYS A 198 -7.41 21.45 -0.79
CA LYS A 198 -8.06 22.26 -1.85
C LYS A 198 -7.85 23.77 -1.65
N GLU A 199 -7.84 24.21 -0.40
CA GLU A 199 -7.72 25.63 -0.06
C GLU A 199 -6.25 26.10 -0.09
N ASN A 200 -5.34 25.30 0.47
CA ASN A 200 -3.96 25.68 0.70
C ASN A 200 -2.96 25.07 -0.30
N GLY A 201 -3.41 24.11 -1.09
CA GLY A 201 -2.55 23.33 -1.99
C GLY A 201 -1.70 22.30 -1.22
N VAL A 202 -0.81 21.67 -1.97
CA VAL A 202 0.25 20.80 -1.42
C VAL A 202 1.56 21.54 -1.67
N GLU A 203 2.14 22.10 -0.62
CA GLU A 203 3.50 22.67 -0.66
C GLU A 203 4.56 21.57 -0.56
#